data_af35217db7ec1ea2d0ebc9530388ec0e
#
_entry.id   af35217db7ec1ea2d0ebc9530388ec0e
#
_cell.length_a   1.000
_cell.length_b   1.000
_cell.length_c   1.000
_cell.angle_alpha   90.00
_cell.angle_beta   90.00
_cell.angle_gamma   90.00
#
_symmetry.space_group_name_H-M   'P 1'
#
loop_
_entity.id
_entity.type
_entity.pdbx_description
1 polymer ?
#
loop_
_entity_poly.entity_id
_entity_poly.type
_entity_poly.pdbx_seq_one_letter_code
_entity_poly.pdbx_strand_id
1 'polypeptide(L)'
;IPNKFKEWSRKNVLVNNLRIGVTNTKIHKKMKKSLNLKKRIRLIPIQRMATSTEISNYIYNLVSQKNSFMTGQTITVSGGE
;
A
#
# COMPACT_ATOMS: atom_id res chain seq x y z
N ILE A 1 1.28 13.50 3.54
CA ILE A 1 0.92 14.24 2.30
C ILE A 1 1.54 15.63 2.35
N PRO A 2 2.20 16.05 1.26
CA PRO A 2 2.76 17.41 1.19
C PRO A 2 1.69 18.47 1.29
N ASN A 3 2.01 19.63 1.91
CA ASN A 3 1.06 20.73 2.05
C ASN A 3 0.56 21.28 0.70
N LYS A 4 1.31 21.03 -0.37
CA LYS A 4 0.95 21.49 -1.72
C LYS A 4 -0.12 20.67 -2.41
N PHE A 5 -0.57 19.56 -1.83
CA PHE A 5 -1.54 18.69 -2.51
C PHE A 5 -2.84 19.43 -2.85
N LYS A 6 -3.26 20.38 -2.04
CA LYS A 6 -4.48 21.18 -2.30
C LYS A 6 -4.31 22.06 -3.55
N GLU A 7 -3.14 22.68 -3.68
CA GLU A 7 -2.80 23.50 -4.83
C GLU A 7 -2.74 22.64 -6.11
N TRP A 8 -2.10 21.48 -6.03
CA TRP A 8 -2.02 20.55 -7.15
C TRP A 8 -3.40 20.00 -7.54
N SER A 9 -4.27 19.76 -6.56
CA SER A 9 -5.62 19.28 -6.82
C SER A 9 -6.43 20.27 -7.65
N ARG A 10 -6.23 21.57 -7.45
CA ARG A 10 -6.87 22.62 -8.27
C ARG A 10 -6.43 22.55 -9.73
N LYS A 11 -5.27 21.97 -10.01
CA LYS A 11 -4.72 21.76 -11.34
C LYS A 11 -4.98 20.35 -11.86
N ASN A 12 -5.90 19.62 -11.22
CA ASN A 12 -6.26 18.25 -11.54
C ASN A 12 -5.11 17.25 -11.37
N VAL A 13 -4.24 17.50 -10.39
CA VAL A 13 -3.18 16.58 -10.00
C VAL A 13 -3.57 15.97 -8.65
N LEU A 14 -3.86 14.68 -8.64
CA LEU A 14 -4.29 13.97 -7.44
C LEU A 14 -3.07 13.35 -6.75
N VAL A 15 -2.97 13.54 -5.43
CA VAL A 15 -1.84 13.05 -4.64
C VAL A 15 -2.35 12.27 -3.44
N ASN A 16 -2.02 11.00 -3.38
CA ASN A 16 -2.39 10.13 -2.27
C ASN A 16 -1.16 9.40 -1.74
N ASN A 17 -1.25 8.94 -0.50
CA ASN A 17 -0.22 8.14 0.14
C ASN A 17 -0.73 6.71 0.35
N LEU A 18 0.08 5.72 -0.02
CA LEU A 18 -0.25 4.32 0.16
C LEU A 18 0.70 3.70 1.19
N ARG A 19 0.14 3.26 2.31
CA ARG A 19 0.88 2.52 3.34
C ARG A 19 0.67 1.04 3.11
N ILE A 20 1.78 0.35 2.85
CA ILE A 20 1.75 -1.07 2.49
C ILE A 20 2.31 -1.89 3.65
N GLY A 21 1.59 -2.93 4.03
CA GLY A 21 2.05 -3.90 5.01
C GLY A 21 3.03 -4.92 4.42
N VAL A 22 3.18 -6.06 5.09
CA VAL A 22 4.14 -7.09 4.68
C VAL A 22 3.76 -7.66 3.33
N THR A 23 4.65 -7.54 2.36
CA THR A 23 4.44 -7.96 0.97
C THR A 23 5.49 -9.00 0.58
N ASN A 24 5.08 -10.01 -0.18
CA ASN A 24 5.95 -11.09 -0.65
C ASN A 24 6.84 -10.58 -1.79
N THR A 25 7.91 -9.86 -1.41
CA THR A 25 8.95 -9.37 -2.32
C THR A 25 10.19 -10.23 -2.19
N LYS A 26 11.20 -9.99 -3.05
CA LYS A 26 12.48 -10.71 -2.98
C LYS A 26 13.15 -10.56 -1.61
N ILE A 27 13.06 -9.39 -1.00
CA ILE A 27 13.64 -9.15 0.33
C ILE A 27 12.92 -10.00 1.37
N HIS A 28 11.59 -10.00 1.37
CA HIS A 28 10.79 -10.79 2.30
C HIS A 28 10.94 -12.29 2.04
N LYS A 29 11.17 -12.72 0.79
CA LYS A 29 11.46 -14.13 0.50
C LYS A 29 12.74 -14.60 1.16
N LYS A 30 13.80 -13.78 1.15
CA LYS A 30 15.04 -14.10 1.86
C LYS A 30 14.85 -14.17 3.36
N MET A 31 13.94 -13.39 3.92
CA MET A 31 13.61 -13.34 5.34
C MET A 31 12.52 -14.34 5.73
N LYS A 32 11.94 -15.06 4.80
CA LYS A 32 10.79 -15.95 5.03
C LYS A 32 11.06 -17.03 6.07
N LYS A 33 12.33 -17.45 6.24
CA LYS A 33 12.74 -18.42 7.25
C LYS A 33 13.00 -17.77 8.61
N SER A 34 12.95 -16.43 8.69
CA SER A 34 13.14 -15.72 9.95
C SER A 34 11.97 -15.97 10.89
N LEU A 35 12.28 -16.31 12.13
CA LEU A 35 11.27 -16.49 13.18
C LEU A 35 10.48 -15.19 13.40
N ASN A 36 11.14 -14.05 13.34
CA ASN A 36 10.51 -12.74 13.53
C ASN A 36 9.47 -12.45 12.44
N LEU A 37 9.77 -12.78 11.19
CA LEU A 37 8.83 -12.60 10.10
C LEU A 37 7.62 -13.53 10.25
N LYS A 38 7.86 -14.79 10.62
CA LYS A 38 6.77 -15.74 10.87
C LYS A 38 5.83 -15.25 11.97
N LYS A 39 6.40 -14.73 13.07
CA LYS A 39 5.62 -14.18 14.17
C LYS A 39 4.81 -12.97 13.70
N ARG A 40 5.42 -12.10 12.90
CA ARG A 40 4.74 -10.91 12.38
C ARG A 40 3.56 -11.29 11.47
N ILE A 41 3.76 -12.28 10.60
CA ILE A 41 2.68 -12.76 9.71
C ILE A 41 1.49 -13.27 10.51
N ARG A 42 1.72 -13.97 11.62
CA ARG A 42 0.65 -14.45 12.49
C ARG A 42 -0.18 -13.34 13.11
N LEU A 43 0.42 -12.15 13.28
CA LEU A 43 -0.27 -10.98 13.84
C LEU A 43 -1.11 -10.23 12.80
N ILE A 44 -0.93 -10.54 11.52
CA ILE A 44 -1.76 -9.96 10.46
C ILE A 44 -3.13 -10.66 10.48
N PRO A 45 -4.24 -9.94 10.63
CA PRO A 45 -5.57 -10.58 10.68
C PRO A 45 -5.86 -11.52 9.50
N ILE A 46 -5.41 -11.17 8.28
CA ILE A 46 -5.54 -12.05 7.12
C ILE A 46 -4.57 -13.23 7.18
N GLN A 47 -3.53 -13.16 8.03
CA GLN A 47 -2.56 -14.22 8.31
C GLN A 47 -1.71 -14.63 7.09
N ARG A 48 -1.46 -13.71 6.19
CA ARG A 48 -0.54 -13.90 5.07
C ARG A 48 0.05 -12.57 4.62
N MET A 49 1.16 -12.64 3.90
CA MET A 49 1.70 -11.48 3.21
C MET A 49 0.84 -11.15 1.98
N ALA A 50 0.81 -9.88 1.61
CA ALA A 50 0.23 -9.49 0.34
C ALA A 50 1.12 -9.98 -0.80
N THR A 51 0.51 -10.27 -1.95
CA THR A 51 1.28 -10.53 -3.16
C THR A 51 1.62 -9.22 -3.85
N SER A 52 2.72 -9.23 -4.63
CA SER A 52 3.10 -8.05 -5.41
C SER A 52 2.01 -7.66 -6.40
N THR A 53 1.29 -8.63 -6.96
CA THR A 53 0.17 -8.39 -7.88
C THR A 53 -0.98 -7.67 -7.19
N GLU A 54 -1.33 -8.08 -5.97
CA GLU A 54 -2.38 -7.40 -5.19
C GLU A 54 -2.02 -5.93 -4.98
N ILE A 55 -0.79 -5.67 -4.56
CA ILE A 55 -0.33 -4.29 -4.32
C ILE A 55 -0.32 -3.48 -5.62
N SER A 56 0.16 -4.07 -6.72
CA SER A 56 0.16 -3.41 -8.03
C SER A 56 -1.23 -3.01 -8.48
N ASN A 57 -2.23 -3.86 -8.22
CA ASN A 57 -3.63 -3.55 -8.56
C ASN A 57 -4.15 -2.35 -7.77
N TYR A 58 -3.83 -2.24 -6.48
CA TYR A 58 -4.22 -1.06 -5.69
C TYR A 58 -3.54 0.20 -6.20
N ILE A 59 -2.25 0.13 -6.52
CA ILE A 59 -1.53 1.28 -7.07
C ILE A 59 -2.14 1.70 -8.40
N TYR A 60 -2.41 0.74 -9.29
CA TYR A 60 -3.01 1.03 -10.59
C TYR A 60 -4.34 1.77 -10.46
N ASN A 61 -5.21 1.34 -9.55
CA ASN A 61 -6.49 1.98 -9.33
C ASN A 61 -6.35 3.42 -8.82
N LEU A 62 -5.31 3.70 -8.04
CA LEU A 62 -5.07 5.03 -7.50
C LEU A 62 -4.49 6.00 -8.55
N VAL A 63 -3.63 5.52 -9.45
CA VAL A 63 -2.91 6.38 -10.39
C VAL A 63 -3.53 6.40 -11.78
N SER A 64 -4.50 5.53 -12.06
CA SER A 64 -5.18 5.48 -13.35
C SER A 64 -6.34 6.48 -13.41
N GLN A 65 -6.94 6.60 -14.58
CA GLN A 65 -8.14 7.44 -14.78
C GLN A 65 -9.35 6.98 -13.97
N LYS A 66 -9.30 5.77 -13.38
CA LYS A 66 -10.35 5.29 -12.48
C LYS A 66 -10.45 6.13 -11.21
N ASN A 67 -9.33 6.70 -10.76
CA ASN A 67 -9.36 7.67 -9.66
C ASN A 67 -9.55 9.07 -10.23
N SER A 68 -10.69 9.65 -9.98
CA SER A 68 -11.03 10.99 -10.46
C SER A 68 -11.35 11.97 -9.34
N PHE A 69 -11.51 11.50 -8.11
CA PHE A 69 -11.98 12.34 -7.02
C PHE A 69 -11.24 12.16 -5.70
N MET A 70 -10.39 11.15 -5.57
CA MET A 70 -9.65 10.91 -4.34
C MET A 70 -8.30 11.62 -4.37
N THR A 71 -8.08 12.52 -3.42
CA THR A 71 -6.80 13.21 -3.25
C THR A 71 -6.58 13.53 -1.78
N GLY A 72 -5.32 13.66 -1.38
CA GLY A 72 -4.95 14.03 -0.01
C GLY A 72 -5.15 12.92 1.01
N GLN A 73 -5.35 11.69 0.59
CA GLN A 73 -5.66 10.58 1.49
C GLN A 73 -4.45 9.67 1.73
N THR A 74 -4.44 9.08 2.92
CA THR A 74 -3.55 7.97 3.23
C THR A 74 -4.38 6.71 3.28
N ILE A 75 -4.04 5.73 2.43
CA ILE A 75 -4.74 4.46 2.33
C ILE A 75 -3.82 3.37 2.83
N THR A 76 -4.29 2.57 3.78
CA THR A 76 -3.50 1.48 4.36
C THR A 76 -3.96 0.15 3.78
N VAL A 77 -3.01 -0.60 3.23
CA VAL A 77 -3.23 -1.94 2.67
C VAL A 77 -2.33 -2.90 3.42
N SER A 78 -2.83 -3.51 4.47
CA SER A 78 -2.01 -4.24 5.44
C SER A 78 -2.64 -5.54 5.93
N GLY A 79 -3.73 -5.99 5.33
CA GLY A 79 -4.43 -7.20 5.80
C GLY A 79 -5.09 -7.04 7.16
N GLY A 80 -5.28 -5.81 7.62
CA GLY A 80 -5.88 -5.50 8.92
C GLY A 80 -4.87 -5.26 10.04
N GLU A 81 -3.58 -5.30 9.73
CA GLU A 81 -2.51 -5.06 10.70
C GLU A 81 -2.53 -3.66 11.33
#